data_bedb47dcf45baec3856c2e5085ddc30a
#
_entry.id   bedb47dcf45baec3856c2e5085ddc30a
#
_cell.length_a   1.000
_cell.length_b   1.000
_cell.length_c   1.000
_cell.angle_alpha   90.00
_cell.angle_beta   90.00
_cell.angle_gamma   90.00
#
_symmetry.space_group_name_H-M   'P 1'
#
loop_
_entity.id
_entity.type
_entity.pdbx_description
1 polymer ?
#
loop_
_entity_poly.entity_id
_entity_poly.type
_entity_poly.pdbx_seq_one_letter_code
_entity_poly.pdbx_strand_id
1 'polypeptide(L)'
;MGNENYKKLGIIGGLGPAATATLFARVIDLTEAETDQDHLDITILNRPQTPDRTAFILGKSDESYLPPLHEAALELEDLGCEVLATPCVTGHYRSDEWAAGLQTAHLVHMPRETARYLALAGKHCVGIMATDGTGHARVLQNELEAYGLKAVLPDAENQAKVMSII
;
A
#
# COMPACT_ATOMS: atom_id res chain seq x y z
N MET A 1 -22.63 -11.76 -16.45
CA MET A 1 -22.81 -10.35 -16.10
C MET A 1 -22.04 -10.19 -14.80
N GLY A 2 -20.94 -9.42 -14.82
CA GLY A 2 -20.18 -9.15 -13.58
C GLY A 2 -21.08 -8.43 -12.58
N ASN A 3 -20.77 -8.58 -11.32
CA ASN A 3 -21.54 -7.95 -10.24
C ASN A 3 -21.43 -6.42 -10.41
N GLU A 4 -22.48 -5.78 -10.96
CA GLU A 4 -22.54 -4.33 -11.23
C GLU A 4 -22.36 -3.45 -9.96
N ASN A 5 -22.27 -4.09 -8.78
CA ASN A 5 -22.10 -3.43 -7.50
C ASN A 5 -20.63 -3.19 -7.11
N TYR A 6 -19.65 -3.80 -7.77
CA TYR A 6 -18.25 -3.65 -7.42
C TYR A 6 -17.46 -2.86 -8.46
N LYS A 7 -16.60 -1.98 -7.97
CA LYS A 7 -15.63 -1.26 -8.80
C LYS A 7 -14.47 -2.18 -9.16
N LYS A 8 -13.93 -2.02 -10.37
CA LYS A 8 -12.75 -2.76 -10.80
C LYS A 8 -11.51 -2.34 -9.99
N LEU A 9 -10.82 -3.33 -9.43
CA LEU A 9 -9.63 -3.12 -8.60
C LEU A 9 -8.35 -3.27 -9.43
N GLY A 10 -7.47 -2.29 -9.33
CA GLY A 10 -6.09 -2.35 -9.81
C GLY A 10 -5.11 -2.56 -8.67
N ILE A 11 -4.21 -3.55 -8.78
CA ILE A 11 -3.15 -3.78 -7.79
C ILE A 11 -1.80 -3.41 -8.39
N ILE A 12 -1.16 -2.38 -7.82
CA ILE A 12 0.23 -2.03 -8.10
C ILE A 12 1.12 -2.93 -7.24
N GLY A 13 1.60 -4.00 -7.84
CA GLY A 13 2.34 -5.08 -7.19
C GLY A 13 3.83 -5.13 -7.53
N GLY A 14 4.50 -6.13 -6.99
CA GLY A 14 5.94 -6.35 -7.20
C GLY A 14 6.84 -5.75 -6.13
N LEU A 15 6.29 -5.08 -5.14
CA LEU A 15 6.96 -4.28 -4.12
C LEU A 15 6.98 -4.90 -2.68
N GLY A 16 6.95 -6.22 -2.38
CA GLY A 16 7.38 -7.36 -3.14
C GLY A 16 6.23 -8.24 -3.68
N PRO A 17 6.63 -9.18 -4.52
CA PRO A 17 5.70 -10.10 -5.17
C PRO A 17 4.89 -10.97 -4.20
N ALA A 18 5.50 -11.46 -3.13
CA ALA A 18 4.81 -12.26 -2.13
C ALA A 18 3.68 -11.46 -1.42
N ALA A 19 3.93 -10.18 -1.10
CA ALA A 19 2.91 -9.31 -0.54
C ALA A 19 1.75 -9.07 -1.53
N THR A 20 2.06 -8.98 -2.82
CA THR A 20 1.06 -8.85 -3.89
C THR A 20 0.16 -10.09 -3.96
N ALA A 21 0.74 -11.28 -3.93
CA ALA A 21 -0.01 -12.53 -3.91
C ALA A 21 -0.89 -12.65 -2.65
N THR A 22 -0.35 -12.25 -1.50
CA THR A 22 -1.09 -12.23 -0.24
C THR A 22 -2.28 -11.26 -0.28
N LEU A 23 -2.09 -10.03 -0.81
CA LEU A 23 -3.19 -9.09 -0.96
C LEU A 23 -4.28 -9.66 -1.85
N PHE A 24 -3.91 -10.22 -3.01
CA PHE A 24 -4.88 -10.84 -3.93
C PHE A 24 -5.68 -11.96 -3.26
N ALA A 25 -5.01 -12.88 -2.56
CA ALA A 25 -5.67 -13.95 -1.82
C ALA A 25 -6.63 -13.40 -0.74
N ARG A 26 -6.21 -12.36 -0.01
CA ARG A 26 -7.06 -11.74 1.02
C ARG A 26 -8.26 -11.01 0.44
N VAL A 27 -8.15 -10.41 -0.74
CA VAL A 27 -9.29 -9.80 -1.42
C VAL A 27 -10.31 -10.88 -1.79
N ILE A 28 -9.85 -12.03 -2.30
CA ILE A 28 -10.72 -13.18 -2.60
C ILE A 28 -11.43 -13.67 -1.33
N ASP A 29 -10.68 -13.92 -0.26
CA ASP A 29 -11.20 -14.41 1.02
C ASP A 29 -12.25 -13.48 1.67
N LEU A 30 -12.12 -12.18 1.45
CA LEU A 30 -12.98 -11.16 2.05
C LEU A 30 -14.15 -10.73 1.16
N THR A 31 -14.18 -11.19 -0.09
CA THR A 31 -15.28 -10.91 -1.01
C THR A 31 -16.44 -11.87 -0.72
N GLU A 32 -17.61 -11.32 -0.43
CA GLU A 32 -18.84 -12.10 -0.30
C GLU A 32 -19.27 -12.58 -1.68
N ALA A 33 -18.96 -13.83 -2.03
CA ALA A 33 -19.24 -14.43 -3.33
C ALA A 33 -19.78 -15.85 -3.13
N GLU A 34 -20.85 -16.21 -3.86
CA GLU A 34 -21.39 -17.56 -3.91
C GLU A 34 -20.87 -18.34 -5.14
N THR A 35 -20.49 -17.60 -6.18
CA THR A 35 -19.94 -18.13 -7.43
C THR A 35 -18.72 -17.34 -7.88
N ASP A 36 -17.93 -17.89 -8.81
CA ASP A 36 -16.76 -17.20 -9.38
C ASP A 36 -17.12 -15.83 -9.99
N GLN A 37 -18.33 -15.69 -10.53
CA GLN A 37 -18.82 -14.49 -11.18
C GLN A 37 -19.16 -13.36 -10.19
N ASP A 38 -19.27 -13.66 -8.91
CA ASP A 38 -19.56 -12.68 -7.87
C ASP A 38 -18.30 -11.98 -7.34
N HIS A 39 -17.11 -12.48 -7.71
CA HIS A 39 -15.84 -11.89 -7.31
C HIS A 39 -15.55 -10.58 -8.07
N LEU A 40 -14.65 -9.77 -7.48
CA LEU A 40 -14.15 -8.52 -8.07
C LEU A 40 -13.41 -8.78 -9.40
N ASP A 41 -13.61 -7.91 -10.38
CA ASP A 41 -12.70 -7.81 -11.52
C ASP A 41 -11.40 -7.14 -11.06
N ILE A 42 -10.27 -7.83 -11.19
CA ILE A 42 -8.97 -7.38 -10.66
C ILE A 42 -7.91 -7.42 -11.75
N THR A 43 -7.22 -6.30 -11.92
CA THR A 43 -5.99 -6.22 -12.72
C THR A 43 -4.78 -6.07 -11.81
N ILE A 44 -3.74 -6.90 -11.99
CA ILE A 44 -2.51 -6.85 -11.19
C ILE A 44 -1.33 -6.53 -12.10
N LEU A 45 -0.64 -5.42 -11.85
CA LEU A 45 0.65 -5.11 -12.44
C LEU A 45 1.76 -5.46 -11.45
N ASN A 46 2.41 -6.60 -11.64
CA ASN A 46 3.49 -7.06 -10.77
C ASN A 46 4.86 -6.65 -11.35
N ARG A 47 5.44 -5.53 -10.88
CA ARG A 47 6.68 -4.92 -11.40
C ARG A 47 7.81 -4.97 -10.35
N PRO A 48 8.47 -6.13 -10.16
CA PRO A 48 9.51 -6.29 -9.13
C PRO A 48 10.80 -5.49 -9.42
N GLN A 49 10.98 -4.98 -10.64
CA GLN A 49 12.09 -4.12 -11.02
C GLN A 49 11.97 -2.68 -10.55
N THR A 50 10.84 -2.31 -9.92
CA THR A 50 10.66 -0.98 -9.32
C THR A 50 11.77 -0.70 -8.30
N PRO A 51 12.49 0.44 -8.40
CA PRO A 51 13.61 0.79 -7.52
C PRO A 51 13.29 0.68 -6.02
N ASP A 52 14.32 0.41 -5.23
CA ASP A 52 14.16 0.23 -3.78
C ASP A 52 13.70 1.53 -3.11
N ARG A 53 12.53 1.48 -2.49
CA ARG A 53 11.87 2.62 -1.81
C ARG A 53 12.65 3.07 -0.59
N THR A 54 13.16 2.11 0.19
CA THR A 54 13.94 2.40 1.40
C THR A 54 15.27 3.05 1.06
N ALA A 55 15.99 2.53 0.07
CA ALA A 55 17.26 3.09 -0.37
C ALA A 55 17.09 4.53 -0.89
N PHE A 56 16.04 4.79 -1.69
CA PHE A 56 15.72 6.13 -2.18
C PHE A 56 15.37 7.10 -1.03
N ILE A 57 14.49 6.71 -0.12
CA ILE A 57 14.05 7.53 1.01
C ILE A 57 15.22 7.90 1.94
N LEU A 58 16.16 6.97 2.14
CA LEU A 58 17.33 7.18 2.99
C LEU A 58 18.49 7.87 2.26
N GLY A 59 18.33 8.27 0.99
CA GLY A 59 19.39 8.87 0.18
C GLY A 59 20.56 7.96 -0.12
N LYS A 60 20.33 6.64 -0.10
CA LYS A 60 21.32 5.60 -0.46
C LYS A 60 21.29 5.24 -1.94
N SER A 61 20.28 5.69 -2.67
CA SER A 61 20.10 5.54 -4.11
C SER A 61 19.43 6.78 -4.68
N ASP A 62 19.88 7.21 -5.86
CA ASP A 62 19.26 8.29 -6.63
C ASP A 62 18.14 7.75 -7.54
N GLU A 63 17.98 6.43 -7.64
CA GLU A 63 16.94 5.81 -8.47
C GLU A 63 15.57 5.96 -7.80
N SER A 64 14.73 6.81 -8.38
CA SER A 64 13.39 7.08 -7.87
C SER A 64 12.40 5.97 -8.26
N TYR A 65 11.63 5.53 -7.28
CA TYR A 65 10.51 4.61 -7.50
C TYR A 65 9.21 5.32 -7.90
N LEU A 66 9.16 6.67 -7.83
CA LEU A 66 7.94 7.44 -8.08
C LEU A 66 7.46 7.34 -9.53
N PRO A 67 8.32 7.52 -10.56
CA PRO A 67 7.87 7.40 -11.93
C PRO A 67 7.29 6.02 -12.29
N PRO A 68 7.93 4.87 -11.94
CA PRO A 68 7.32 3.57 -12.19
C PRO A 68 5.99 3.33 -11.49
N LEU A 69 5.77 3.88 -10.29
CA LEU A 69 4.48 3.79 -9.62
C LEU A 69 3.43 4.67 -10.30
N HIS A 70 3.82 5.87 -10.74
CA HIS A 70 2.95 6.76 -11.49
C HIS A 70 2.49 6.12 -12.81
N GLU A 71 3.41 5.59 -13.59
CA GLU A 71 3.10 4.87 -14.83
C GLU A 71 2.16 3.68 -14.58
N ALA A 72 2.40 2.89 -13.53
CA ALA A 72 1.54 1.77 -13.19
C ALA A 72 0.13 2.23 -12.77
N ALA A 73 0.02 3.34 -12.06
CA ALA A 73 -1.26 3.89 -11.65
C ALA A 73 -2.10 4.35 -12.86
N LEU A 74 -1.50 5.09 -13.79
CA LEU A 74 -2.16 5.53 -15.02
C LEU A 74 -2.54 4.35 -15.92
N GLU A 75 -1.66 3.36 -16.09
CA GLU A 75 -1.95 2.16 -16.88
C GLU A 75 -3.13 1.38 -16.31
N LEU A 76 -3.24 1.24 -14.98
CA LEU A 76 -4.39 0.60 -14.35
C LEU A 76 -5.68 1.39 -14.56
N GLU A 77 -5.62 2.72 -14.47
CA GLU A 77 -6.78 3.57 -14.78
C GLU A 77 -7.21 3.41 -16.25
N ASP A 78 -6.26 3.42 -17.19
CA ASP A 78 -6.52 3.19 -18.62
C ASP A 78 -7.12 1.80 -18.90
N LEU A 79 -6.80 0.80 -18.07
CA LEU A 79 -7.41 -0.53 -18.09
C LEU A 79 -8.80 -0.57 -17.43
N GLY A 80 -9.32 0.58 -17.01
CA GLY A 80 -10.66 0.74 -16.45
C GLY A 80 -10.74 0.42 -14.94
N CYS A 81 -9.60 0.36 -14.22
CA CYS A 81 -9.64 0.23 -12.77
C CYS A 81 -10.08 1.55 -12.13
N GLU A 82 -11.06 1.48 -11.24
CA GLU A 82 -11.60 2.62 -10.51
C GLU A 82 -11.03 2.75 -9.09
N VAL A 83 -10.48 1.67 -8.57
CA VAL A 83 -9.86 1.60 -7.24
C VAL A 83 -8.45 1.05 -7.40
N LEU A 84 -7.46 1.72 -6.84
CA LEU A 84 -6.07 1.27 -6.86
C LEU A 84 -5.59 0.92 -5.45
N ALA A 85 -4.81 -0.13 -5.33
CA ALA A 85 -4.17 -0.53 -4.09
C ALA A 85 -2.73 -0.98 -4.32
N THR A 86 -1.87 -0.79 -3.32
CA THR A 86 -0.52 -1.37 -3.31
C THR A 86 -0.20 -1.96 -1.94
N PRO A 87 0.28 -3.21 -1.85
CA PRO A 87 0.65 -3.86 -0.58
C PRO A 87 2.07 -3.47 -0.13
N CYS A 88 2.44 -2.20 -0.28
CA CYS A 88 3.74 -1.69 0.12
C CYS A 88 3.58 -0.44 0.96
N VAL A 89 3.79 -0.55 2.28
CA VAL A 89 3.70 0.61 3.20
C VAL A 89 4.65 1.72 2.78
N THR A 90 5.92 1.38 2.54
CA THR A 90 6.96 2.35 2.13
C THR A 90 6.60 3.05 0.80
N GLY A 91 5.92 2.34 -0.11
CA GLY A 91 5.46 2.90 -1.38
C GLY A 91 4.43 4.03 -1.25
N HIS A 92 3.79 4.18 -0.08
CA HIS A 92 2.86 5.28 0.18
C HIS A 92 3.56 6.61 0.53
N TYR A 93 4.87 6.60 0.76
CA TYR A 93 5.62 7.86 0.86
C TYR A 93 5.50 8.63 -0.44
N ARG A 94 5.04 9.89 -0.37
CA ARG A 94 4.76 10.76 -1.51
C ARG A 94 3.72 10.15 -2.50
N SER A 95 2.72 9.44 -1.97
CA SER A 95 1.69 8.83 -2.82
C SER A 95 0.82 9.84 -3.56
N ASP A 96 0.67 11.03 -3.04
CA ASP A 96 0.04 12.17 -3.70
C ASP A 96 0.76 12.59 -4.99
N GLU A 97 2.07 12.37 -5.08
CA GLU A 97 2.84 12.68 -6.28
C GLU A 97 2.69 11.58 -7.35
N TRP A 98 2.89 10.30 -6.99
CA TRP A 98 2.80 9.25 -7.99
C TRP A 98 1.36 8.85 -8.34
N ALA A 99 0.37 9.17 -7.52
CA ALA A 99 -1.04 9.05 -7.86
C ALA A 99 -1.63 10.33 -8.47
N ALA A 100 -0.81 11.37 -8.68
CA ALA A 100 -1.26 12.58 -9.33
C ALA A 100 -1.70 12.34 -10.77
N GLY A 101 -2.74 13.02 -11.21
CA GLY A 101 -3.23 12.93 -12.60
C GLY A 101 -4.29 11.87 -12.83
N LEU A 102 -4.56 10.98 -11.88
CA LEU A 102 -5.71 10.08 -11.94
C LEU A 102 -7.01 10.90 -12.06
N GLN A 103 -7.89 10.52 -12.97
CA GLN A 103 -9.14 11.23 -13.27
C GLN A 103 -10.37 10.51 -12.71
N THR A 104 -10.35 9.19 -12.73
CA THR A 104 -11.49 8.33 -12.36
C THR A 104 -11.13 7.34 -11.27
N ALA A 105 -9.89 6.87 -11.24
CA ALA A 105 -9.41 5.97 -10.23
C ALA A 105 -8.99 6.70 -8.95
N HIS A 106 -9.16 6.04 -7.81
CA HIS A 106 -8.64 6.55 -6.54
C HIS A 106 -7.76 5.52 -5.83
N LEU A 107 -6.69 6.01 -5.21
CA LEU A 107 -5.79 5.16 -4.42
C LEU A 107 -6.37 4.90 -3.03
N VAL A 108 -6.49 3.63 -2.66
CA VAL A 108 -6.69 3.23 -1.26
C VAL A 108 -5.38 3.41 -0.52
N HIS A 109 -5.31 4.47 0.30
CA HIS A 109 -4.11 4.78 1.06
C HIS A 109 -4.01 3.86 2.30
N MET A 110 -3.34 2.70 2.14
CA MET A 110 -3.29 1.64 3.14
C MET A 110 -2.88 2.14 4.55
N PRO A 111 -1.85 2.99 4.74
CA PRO A 111 -1.52 3.53 6.06
C PRO A 111 -2.67 4.30 6.71
N ARG A 112 -3.38 5.11 5.93
CA ARG A 112 -4.55 5.89 6.39
C ARG A 112 -5.70 4.99 6.79
N GLU A 113 -6.03 4.02 5.95
CA GLU A 113 -7.11 3.06 6.26
C GLU A 113 -6.78 2.21 7.48
N THR A 114 -5.49 1.85 7.67
CA THR A 114 -5.04 1.17 8.88
C THR A 114 -5.24 2.03 10.12
N ALA A 115 -4.84 3.31 10.06
CA ALA A 115 -5.02 4.24 11.18
C ALA A 115 -6.50 4.46 11.50
N ARG A 116 -7.33 4.65 10.47
CA ARG A 116 -8.79 4.78 10.62
C ARG A 116 -9.41 3.55 11.28
N TYR A 117 -9.05 2.36 10.81
CA TYR A 117 -9.55 1.09 11.38
C TYR A 117 -9.18 0.95 12.86
N LEU A 118 -7.92 1.22 13.21
CA LEU A 118 -7.43 1.11 14.60
C LEU A 118 -8.12 2.12 15.53
N ALA A 119 -8.35 3.34 15.06
CA ALA A 119 -9.08 4.36 15.82
C ALA A 119 -10.54 3.93 16.08
N LEU A 120 -11.23 3.44 15.04
CA LEU A 120 -12.59 2.90 15.17
C LEU A 120 -12.66 1.68 16.09
N ALA A 121 -11.59 0.87 16.15
CA ALA A 121 -11.46 -0.25 17.07
C ALA A 121 -11.07 0.17 18.51
N GLY A 122 -11.07 1.48 18.82
CA GLY A 122 -10.80 2.02 20.16
C GLY A 122 -9.34 1.85 20.61
N LYS A 123 -8.40 1.73 19.69
CA LYS A 123 -6.96 1.68 20.02
C LYS A 123 -6.46 3.09 20.32
N HIS A 124 -5.44 3.21 21.18
CA HIS A 124 -4.83 4.48 21.55
C HIS A 124 -3.32 4.52 21.35
N CYS A 125 -2.70 3.33 21.31
CA CYS A 125 -1.26 3.20 21.16
C CYS A 125 -0.96 2.02 20.23
N VAL A 126 -0.11 2.27 19.22
CA VAL A 126 0.20 1.30 18.16
C VAL A 126 1.71 1.12 18.04
N GLY A 127 2.18 -0.11 18.23
CA GLY A 127 3.55 -0.48 17.94
C GLY A 127 3.74 -0.68 16.44
N ILE A 128 4.80 -0.10 15.87
CA ILE A 128 5.13 -0.20 14.45
C ILE A 128 6.37 -1.05 14.27
N MET A 129 6.27 -2.13 13.48
CA MET A 129 7.41 -2.88 12.96
C MET A 129 7.42 -2.68 11.44
N ALA A 130 8.42 -1.95 10.94
CA ALA A 130 8.50 -1.56 9.55
C ALA A 130 9.96 -1.38 9.10
N THR A 131 10.17 -1.19 7.80
CA THR A 131 11.50 -0.85 7.27
C THR A 131 11.99 0.50 7.79
N ASP A 132 13.32 0.68 7.80
CA ASP A 132 13.95 1.96 8.16
C ASP A 132 13.39 3.12 7.31
N GLY A 133 13.15 2.90 6.02
CA GLY A 133 12.55 3.89 5.13
C GLY A 133 11.15 4.31 5.57
N THR A 134 10.29 3.36 5.95
CA THR A 134 8.95 3.64 6.47
C THR A 134 9.01 4.46 7.77
N GLY A 135 9.90 4.06 8.69
CA GLY A 135 10.10 4.76 9.96
C GLY A 135 10.65 6.17 9.76
N HIS A 136 11.66 6.33 8.90
CA HIS A 136 12.30 7.62 8.59
C HIS A 136 11.33 8.59 7.92
N ALA A 137 10.58 8.13 6.93
CA ALA A 137 9.58 8.94 6.22
C ALA A 137 8.29 9.16 7.02
N ARG A 138 8.16 8.55 8.21
CA ARG A 138 6.98 8.66 9.10
C ARG A 138 5.66 8.27 8.43
N VAL A 139 5.70 7.33 7.47
CA VAL A 139 4.55 6.96 6.63
C VAL A 139 3.35 6.51 7.47
N LEU A 140 3.58 5.65 8.48
CA LEU A 140 2.54 5.20 9.40
C LEU A 140 2.31 6.18 10.56
N GLN A 141 3.36 6.77 11.09
CA GLN A 141 3.27 7.67 12.26
C GLN A 141 2.36 8.86 11.96
N ASN A 142 2.53 9.51 10.80
CA ASN A 142 1.74 10.68 10.44
C ASN A 142 0.25 10.35 10.34
N GLU A 143 -0.10 9.22 9.73
CA GLU A 143 -1.49 8.79 9.62
C GLU A 143 -2.06 8.38 11.00
N LEU A 144 -1.32 7.66 11.82
CA LEU A 144 -1.75 7.29 13.17
C LEU A 144 -1.99 8.54 14.04
N GLU A 145 -1.07 9.49 14.02
CA GLU A 145 -1.19 10.76 14.75
C GLU A 145 -2.39 11.59 14.28
N ALA A 146 -2.68 11.62 12.97
CA ALA A 146 -3.84 12.29 12.41
C ALA A 146 -5.18 11.72 12.92
N TYR A 147 -5.21 10.44 13.30
CA TYR A 147 -6.36 9.79 13.94
C TYR A 147 -6.28 9.75 15.48
N GLY A 148 -5.37 10.52 16.09
CA GLY A 148 -5.23 10.62 17.55
C GLY A 148 -4.59 9.40 18.21
N LEU A 149 -3.90 8.55 17.45
CA LEU A 149 -3.23 7.36 17.93
C LEU A 149 -1.75 7.66 18.24
N LYS A 150 -1.25 7.14 19.34
CA LYS A 150 0.19 7.21 19.67
C LYS A 150 0.94 6.14 18.88
N ALA A 151 1.90 6.54 18.06
CA ALA A 151 2.82 5.65 17.39
C ALA A 151 4.05 5.34 18.26
N VAL A 152 4.46 4.07 18.34
CA VAL A 152 5.65 3.62 19.07
C VAL A 152 6.52 2.81 18.12
N LEU A 153 7.77 3.23 17.97
CA LEU A 153 8.80 2.54 17.20
C LEU A 153 9.71 1.71 18.12
N PRO A 154 10.33 0.65 17.60
CA PRO A 154 11.40 -0.04 18.31
C PRO A 154 12.57 0.90 18.60
N ASP A 155 13.36 0.60 19.63
CA ASP A 155 14.68 1.19 19.79
C ASP A 155 15.66 0.69 18.71
N ALA A 156 16.86 1.25 18.65
CA ALA A 156 17.82 0.94 17.57
C ALA A 156 18.21 -0.56 17.52
N GLU A 157 18.36 -1.22 18.67
CA GLU A 157 18.71 -2.64 18.74
C GLU A 157 17.57 -3.50 18.19
N ASN A 158 16.35 -3.24 18.62
CA ASN A 158 15.17 -3.99 18.16
C ASN A 158 14.81 -3.66 16.72
N GLN A 159 15.03 -2.43 16.26
CA GLN A 159 14.85 -2.06 14.84
C GLN A 159 15.81 -2.84 13.94
N ALA A 160 17.05 -3.06 14.34
CA ALA A 160 17.97 -3.92 13.59
C ALA A 160 17.45 -5.38 13.46
N LYS A 161 16.82 -5.89 14.51
CA LYS A 161 16.16 -7.21 14.46
C LYS A 161 14.96 -7.20 13.49
N VAL A 162 14.13 -6.16 13.51
CA VAL A 162 13.02 -6.00 12.56
C VAL A 162 13.54 -6.02 11.12
N MET A 163 14.60 -5.25 10.82
CA MET A 163 15.21 -5.23 9.49
C MET A 163 15.78 -6.59 9.03
N SER A 164 16.20 -7.44 9.98
CA SER A 164 16.69 -8.78 9.65
C SER A 164 15.59 -9.80 9.31
N ILE A 165 14.32 -9.46 9.57
CA ILE A 165 13.15 -10.32 9.32
C ILE A 165 12.46 -9.93 8.02
N ILE A 166 12.54 -8.66 7.63
CA ILE A 166 11.97 -8.12 6.41
C ILE A 166 12.87 -8.40 5.21
#